data_60424061b0db79c10ee0ad580eab0cd5
#
_entry.id   60424061b0db79c10ee0ad580eab0cd5
#
_cell.length_a   1.000
_cell.length_b   1.000
_cell.length_c   1.000
_cell.angle_alpha   90.00
_cell.angle_beta   90.00
_cell.angle_gamma   90.00
#
_symmetry.space_group_name_H-M   'P 1'
#
loop_
_entity.id
_entity.type
_entity.pdbx_description
1 polymer ?
#
loop_
_entity_poly.entity_id
_entity_poly.type
_entity_poly.pdbx_seq_one_letter_code
_entity_poly.pdbx_strand_id
1 'polypeptide(L)'
;MGPSDIALLCVLVVLLLFSAFFSSAETALTTVNKIRLRTLVEEENKKAIVLNNVLNNSRKMLSTVLIGNNIVNIAASSIATIFTQSIFSDIFISVGVGILTLLIIIFGEIVPKTVASMHADEMALKYAKPISILMFVLTPVIFILNMFSNIILKLFRVKVNLNSKSITEDELRTIVGVSQEEGIIEDDEYDMITNVFDFGDACAKDIMIPKVDITMVPIDTTFEQLLDVIKTDKYTRIPVYKEDTDNIVGIINIKDMIINQVDASNFDIKKLMREPYYTHEKEELNDLLIEMRNNEPGMCIVLDEYGQAE
;
A
#
# COMPACT_ATOMS: atom_id res chain seq x y z
N MET A 1 -46.90 36.82 -9.28
CA MET A 1 -46.61 35.52 -8.68
C MET A 1 -47.85 35.07 -7.90
N GLY A 2 -48.46 33.97 -8.33
CA GLY A 2 -49.59 33.39 -7.62
C GLY A 2 -49.13 32.46 -6.49
N PRO A 3 -50.04 31.96 -5.63
CA PRO A 3 -49.70 30.98 -4.60
C PRO A 3 -49.02 29.72 -5.14
N SER A 4 -49.34 29.32 -6.37
CA SER A 4 -48.73 28.19 -7.09
C SER A 4 -47.26 28.45 -7.44
N ASP A 5 -46.89 29.67 -7.81
CA ASP A 5 -45.51 30.03 -8.17
C ASP A 5 -44.61 30.00 -6.93
N ILE A 6 -45.12 30.43 -5.79
CA ILE A 6 -44.40 30.37 -4.50
C ILE A 6 -44.16 28.92 -4.09
N ALA A 7 -45.18 28.04 -4.28
CA ALA A 7 -45.03 26.61 -3.98
C ALA A 7 -43.96 25.97 -4.88
N LEU A 8 -43.93 26.26 -6.19
CA LEU A 8 -42.91 25.77 -7.12
C LEU A 8 -41.50 26.24 -6.72
N LEU A 9 -41.37 27.50 -6.32
CA LEU A 9 -40.11 28.07 -5.85
C LEU A 9 -39.64 27.38 -4.58
N CYS A 10 -40.51 27.13 -3.60
CA CYS A 10 -40.16 26.39 -2.39
C CYS A 10 -39.71 24.98 -2.71
N VAL A 11 -40.39 24.25 -3.59
CA VAL A 11 -40.00 22.92 -4.04
C VAL A 11 -38.64 22.96 -4.71
N LEU A 12 -38.39 23.96 -5.58
CA LEU A 12 -37.10 24.12 -6.25
C LEU A 12 -35.96 24.33 -5.26
N VAL A 13 -36.15 25.15 -4.22
CA VAL A 13 -35.15 25.38 -3.16
C VAL A 13 -34.87 24.09 -2.40
N VAL A 14 -35.90 23.33 -2.05
CA VAL A 14 -35.72 22.02 -1.38
C VAL A 14 -34.96 21.04 -2.26
N LEU A 15 -35.29 20.96 -3.55
CA LEU A 15 -34.54 20.09 -4.49
C LEU A 15 -33.10 20.56 -4.66
N LEU A 16 -32.83 21.86 -4.66
CA LEU A 16 -31.49 22.43 -4.70
C LEU A 16 -30.66 22.00 -3.47
N LEU A 17 -31.25 22.02 -2.28
CA LEU A 17 -30.60 21.54 -1.04
C LEU A 17 -30.31 20.05 -1.09
N PHE A 18 -31.23 19.21 -1.63
CA PHE A 18 -30.96 17.80 -1.84
C PHE A 18 -29.87 17.55 -2.91
N SER A 19 -29.85 18.32 -4.00
CA SER A 19 -28.79 18.25 -5.00
C SER A 19 -27.44 18.57 -4.36
N ALA A 20 -27.35 19.65 -3.58
CA ALA A 20 -26.13 20.01 -2.84
C ALA A 20 -25.71 18.91 -1.85
N PHE A 21 -26.67 18.28 -1.15
CA PHE A 21 -26.40 17.15 -0.26
C PHE A 21 -25.82 15.96 -1.00
N PHE A 22 -26.43 15.49 -2.11
CA PHE A 22 -25.93 14.35 -2.86
C PHE A 22 -24.58 14.64 -3.53
N SER A 23 -24.40 15.82 -4.13
CA SER A 23 -23.15 16.24 -4.75
C SER A 23 -22.00 16.34 -3.76
N SER A 24 -22.24 16.92 -2.58
CA SER A 24 -21.23 16.98 -1.53
C SER A 24 -20.95 15.61 -0.90
N ALA A 25 -21.97 14.78 -0.73
CA ALA A 25 -21.81 13.40 -0.21
C ALA A 25 -20.98 12.54 -1.17
N GLU A 26 -21.23 12.62 -2.48
CA GLU A 26 -20.43 11.95 -3.51
C GLU A 26 -18.94 12.27 -3.35
N THR A 27 -18.61 13.56 -3.34
CA THR A 27 -17.23 14.02 -3.26
C THR A 27 -16.59 13.65 -1.91
N ALA A 28 -17.25 13.92 -0.79
CA ALA A 28 -16.70 13.60 0.53
C ALA A 28 -16.42 12.11 0.71
N LEU A 29 -17.34 11.23 0.30
CA LEU A 29 -17.21 9.78 0.45
C LEU A 29 -16.15 9.15 -0.48
N THR A 30 -15.87 9.77 -1.62
CA THR A 30 -14.84 9.30 -2.55
C THR A 30 -13.45 9.82 -2.22
N THR A 31 -13.35 10.99 -1.58
CA THR A 31 -12.08 11.68 -1.31
C THR A 31 -11.56 11.44 0.13
N VAL A 32 -12.39 10.88 1.01
CA VAL A 32 -12.04 10.64 2.43
C VAL A 32 -10.73 9.88 2.60
N ASN A 33 -9.90 10.33 3.55
CA ASN A 33 -8.63 9.67 3.89
C ASN A 33 -8.90 8.34 4.62
N LYS A 34 -8.60 7.23 3.93
CA LYS A 34 -8.83 5.87 4.45
C LYS A 34 -7.91 5.51 5.62
N ILE A 35 -6.71 6.07 5.69
CA ILE A 35 -5.76 5.82 6.78
C ILE A 35 -6.31 6.46 8.05
N ARG A 36 -6.68 7.74 7.97
CA ARG A 36 -7.30 8.46 9.10
C ARG A 36 -8.62 7.82 9.56
N LEU A 37 -9.42 7.32 8.60
CA LEU A 37 -10.64 6.60 8.95
C LEU A 37 -10.34 5.34 9.74
N ARG A 38 -9.30 4.56 9.39
CA ARG A 38 -8.90 3.37 10.16
C ARG A 38 -8.52 3.72 11.60
N THR A 39 -7.72 4.75 11.81
CA THR A 39 -7.37 5.23 13.16
C THR A 39 -8.63 5.56 13.98
N LEU A 40 -9.58 6.29 13.39
CA LEU A 40 -10.84 6.63 14.08
C LEU A 40 -11.73 5.40 14.34
N VAL A 41 -11.64 4.36 13.54
CA VAL A 41 -12.35 3.08 13.78
C VAL A 41 -11.72 2.33 14.95
N GLU A 42 -10.38 2.30 15.03
CA GLU A 42 -9.62 1.71 16.14
C GLU A 42 -9.90 2.45 17.46
N GLU A 43 -10.15 3.75 17.42
CA GLU A 43 -10.61 4.58 18.54
C GLU A 43 -12.10 4.38 18.89
N GLU A 44 -12.78 3.39 18.30
CA GLU A 44 -14.20 3.07 18.52
C GLU A 44 -15.17 4.22 18.22
N ASN A 45 -14.82 5.15 17.33
CA ASN A 45 -15.70 6.24 16.93
C ASN A 45 -16.92 5.71 16.17
N LYS A 46 -18.11 5.85 16.75
CA LYS A 46 -19.37 5.33 16.20
C LYS A 46 -19.67 5.82 14.78
N LYS A 47 -19.32 7.07 14.44
CA LYS A 47 -19.55 7.61 13.09
C LYS A 47 -18.54 7.02 12.10
N ALA A 48 -17.29 6.81 12.51
CA ALA A 48 -16.26 6.20 11.69
C ALA A 48 -16.58 4.72 11.39
N ILE A 49 -17.10 3.97 12.35
CA ILE A 49 -17.55 2.59 12.14
C ILE A 49 -18.67 2.53 11.08
N VAL A 50 -19.66 3.43 11.15
CA VAL A 50 -20.73 3.51 10.14
C VAL A 50 -20.16 3.89 8.78
N LEU A 51 -19.25 4.87 8.71
CA LEU A 51 -18.59 5.29 7.48
C LEU A 51 -17.78 4.15 6.86
N ASN A 52 -17.02 3.42 7.66
CA ASN A 52 -16.25 2.27 7.20
C ASN A 52 -17.15 1.19 6.59
N ASN A 53 -18.30 0.91 7.20
CA ASN A 53 -19.28 -0.02 6.65
C ASN A 53 -19.88 0.46 5.31
N VAL A 54 -20.12 1.76 5.16
CA VAL A 54 -20.59 2.37 3.91
C VAL A 54 -19.53 2.23 2.82
N LEU A 55 -18.26 2.53 3.13
CA LEU A 55 -17.14 2.46 2.19
C LEU A 55 -16.75 1.03 1.81
N ASN A 56 -16.91 0.07 2.71
CA ASN A 56 -16.71 -1.35 2.40
C ASN A 56 -17.70 -1.85 1.33
N ASN A 57 -18.85 -1.20 1.20
CA ASN A 57 -19.83 -1.43 0.16
C ASN A 57 -19.82 -0.32 -0.92
N SER A 58 -18.62 0.09 -1.36
CA SER A 58 -18.39 1.26 -2.22
C SER A 58 -19.24 1.26 -3.50
N ARG A 59 -19.42 0.09 -4.15
CA ARG A 59 -20.28 -0.02 -5.34
C ARG A 59 -21.73 0.38 -5.03
N LYS A 60 -22.28 -0.14 -3.92
CA LYS A 60 -23.64 0.17 -3.50
C LYS A 60 -23.78 1.62 -3.06
N MET A 61 -22.78 2.14 -2.36
CA MET A 61 -22.69 3.54 -1.94
C MET A 61 -22.73 4.48 -3.15
N LEU A 62 -21.82 4.28 -4.11
CA LEU A 62 -21.76 5.09 -5.34
C LEU A 62 -23.07 5.03 -6.13
N SER A 63 -23.65 3.83 -6.31
CA SER A 63 -24.95 3.69 -6.97
C SER A 63 -26.05 4.45 -6.23
N THR A 64 -26.07 4.40 -4.90
CA THR A 64 -27.06 5.11 -4.08
C THR A 64 -26.98 6.62 -4.29
N VAL A 65 -25.79 7.19 -4.18
CA VAL A 65 -25.56 8.62 -4.30
C VAL A 65 -25.85 9.08 -5.72
N LEU A 66 -25.39 8.34 -6.73
CA LEU A 66 -25.62 8.63 -8.14
C LEU A 66 -27.11 8.63 -8.50
N ILE A 67 -27.86 7.63 -8.05
CA ILE A 67 -29.33 7.56 -8.28
C ILE A 67 -30.01 8.74 -7.61
N GLY A 68 -29.69 9.01 -6.34
CA GLY A 68 -30.27 10.13 -5.60
C GLY A 68 -30.01 11.47 -6.28
N ASN A 69 -28.74 11.73 -6.65
CA ASN A 69 -28.35 12.96 -7.34
C ASN A 69 -29.08 13.13 -8.68
N ASN A 70 -29.13 12.09 -9.50
CA ASN A 70 -29.81 12.14 -10.79
C ASN A 70 -31.33 12.39 -10.66
N ILE A 71 -32.01 11.69 -9.75
CA ILE A 71 -33.44 11.89 -9.50
C ILE A 71 -33.71 13.34 -9.10
N VAL A 72 -32.93 13.88 -8.18
CA VAL A 72 -33.08 15.26 -7.68
C VAL A 72 -32.81 16.27 -8.79
N ASN A 73 -31.74 16.09 -9.57
CA ASN A 73 -31.39 17.02 -10.65
C ASN A 73 -32.42 17.02 -11.79
N ILE A 74 -32.95 15.84 -12.17
CA ILE A 74 -34.03 15.74 -13.17
C ILE A 74 -35.30 16.40 -12.64
N ALA A 75 -35.68 16.18 -11.39
CA ALA A 75 -36.82 16.81 -10.76
C ALA A 75 -36.65 18.32 -10.68
N ALA A 76 -35.47 18.80 -10.26
CA ALA A 76 -35.17 20.23 -10.18
C ALA A 76 -35.25 20.93 -11.54
N SER A 77 -34.70 20.33 -12.60
CA SER A 77 -34.77 20.85 -13.96
C SER A 77 -36.22 20.88 -14.50
N SER A 78 -37.01 19.84 -14.20
CA SER A 78 -38.42 19.78 -14.58
C SER A 78 -39.25 20.90 -13.89
N ILE A 79 -39.07 21.04 -12.57
CA ILE A 79 -39.75 22.12 -11.79
C ILE A 79 -39.28 23.48 -12.22
N ALA A 80 -37.99 23.67 -12.51
CA ALA A 80 -37.45 24.95 -13.02
C ALA A 80 -38.10 25.34 -14.36
N THR A 81 -38.34 24.36 -15.25
CA THR A 81 -39.03 24.58 -16.52
C THR A 81 -40.49 25.04 -16.30
N ILE A 82 -41.24 24.30 -15.44
CA ILE A 82 -42.63 24.63 -15.11
C ILE A 82 -42.69 26.02 -14.45
N PHE A 83 -41.81 26.32 -13.52
CA PHE A 83 -41.73 27.63 -12.85
C PHE A 83 -41.44 28.77 -13.84
N THR A 84 -40.54 28.56 -14.78
CA THR A 84 -40.22 29.56 -15.81
C THR A 84 -41.40 29.80 -16.74
N GLN A 85 -42.12 28.75 -17.14
CA GLN A 85 -43.33 28.85 -17.95
C GLN A 85 -44.48 29.58 -17.26
N SER A 86 -44.56 29.55 -15.92
CA SER A 86 -45.61 30.26 -15.18
C SER A 86 -45.34 31.78 -15.06
N ILE A 87 -44.09 32.20 -15.23
CA ILE A 87 -43.69 33.61 -15.00
C ILE A 87 -43.40 34.36 -16.31
N PHE A 88 -42.79 33.69 -17.29
CA PHE A 88 -42.28 34.32 -18.52
C PHE A 88 -43.15 33.99 -19.73
N SER A 89 -43.22 34.95 -20.66
CA SER A 89 -43.80 34.71 -21.98
C SER A 89 -42.90 33.80 -22.82
N ASP A 90 -43.49 33.11 -23.82
CA ASP A 90 -42.85 32.06 -24.63
C ASP A 90 -41.44 32.35 -25.13
N ILE A 91 -41.18 33.62 -25.51
CA ILE A 91 -39.86 34.04 -26.04
C ILE A 91 -38.75 33.98 -25.00
N PHE A 92 -39.06 34.20 -23.70
CA PHE A 92 -38.06 34.29 -22.62
C PHE A 92 -37.95 33.00 -21.79
N ILE A 93 -38.77 31.98 -22.05
CA ILE A 93 -38.76 30.72 -21.31
C ILE A 93 -37.37 30.06 -21.39
N SER A 94 -36.81 29.95 -22.59
CA SER A 94 -35.51 29.30 -22.79
C SER A 94 -34.36 30.00 -22.05
N VAL A 95 -34.39 31.31 -22.00
CA VAL A 95 -33.40 32.12 -21.26
C VAL A 95 -33.57 31.91 -19.75
N GLY A 96 -34.82 31.94 -19.26
CA GLY A 96 -35.13 31.73 -17.85
C GLY A 96 -34.73 30.32 -17.37
N VAL A 97 -35.04 29.29 -18.15
CA VAL A 97 -34.60 27.90 -17.87
C VAL A 97 -33.07 27.81 -17.85
N GLY A 98 -32.37 28.44 -18.81
CA GLY A 98 -30.92 28.48 -18.88
C GLY A 98 -30.30 29.11 -17.63
N ILE A 99 -30.82 30.24 -17.16
CA ILE A 99 -30.36 30.92 -15.96
C ILE A 99 -30.59 30.03 -14.71
N LEU A 100 -31.80 29.47 -14.56
CA LEU A 100 -32.12 28.59 -13.43
C LEU A 100 -31.25 27.32 -13.43
N THR A 101 -31.03 26.70 -14.60
CA THR A 101 -30.13 25.55 -14.73
C THR A 101 -28.73 25.90 -14.30
N LEU A 102 -28.21 27.08 -14.68
CA LEU A 102 -26.90 27.55 -14.30
C LEU A 102 -26.80 27.76 -12.76
N LEU A 103 -27.84 28.31 -12.15
CA LEU A 103 -27.91 28.45 -10.69
C LEU A 103 -27.97 27.08 -9.98
N ILE A 104 -28.72 26.12 -10.52
CA ILE A 104 -28.77 24.74 -9.98
C ILE A 104 -27.39 24.07 -10.06
N ILE A 105 -26.68 24.21 -11.18
CA ILE A 105 -25.33 23.68 -11.34
C ILE A 105 -24.35 24.32 -10.35
N ILE A 106 -24.38 25.63 -10.22
CA ILE A 106 -23.44 26.36 -9.33
C ILE A 106 -23.71 25.97 -7.87
N PHE A 107 -24.95 26.15 -7.39
CA PHE A 107 -25.29 26.01 -5.98
C PHE A 107 -25.65 24.57 -5.58
N GLY A 108 -26.10 23.74 -6.50
CA GLY A 108 -26.47 22.36 -6.28
C GLY A 108 -25.30 21.35 -6.52
N GLU A 109 -24.31 21.78 -7.32
CA GLU A 109 -23.25 20.82 -7.71
C GLU A 109 -21.82 21.37 -7.49
N ILE A 110 -21.43 22.47 -8.15
CA ILE A 110 -20.03 22.93 -8.15
C ILE A 110 -19.58 23.37 -6.75
N VAL A 111 -20.30 24.29 -6.13
CA VAL A 111 -19.94 24.84 -4.81
C VAL A 111 -19.95 23.75 -3.73
N PRO A 112 -21.02 22.89 -3.62
CA PRO A 112 -21.03 21.81 -2.65
C PRO A 112 -19.89 20.79 -2.83
N LYS A 113 -19.55 20.42 -4.07
CA LYS A 113 -18.42 19.52 -4.37
C LYS A 113 -17.08 20.14 -3.97
N THR A 114 -16.89 21.42 -4.25
CA THR A 114 -15.65 22.12 -3.87
C THR A 114 -15.47 22.16 -2.36
N VAL A 115 -16.51 22.53 -1.61
CA VAL A 115 -16.48 22.53 -0.14
C VAL A 115 -16.24 21.12 0.41
N ALA A 116 -16.89 20.12 -0.17
CA ALA A 116 -16.73 18.72 0.24
C ALA A 116 -15.33 18.18 -0.03
N SER A 117 -14.67 18.60 -1.09
CA SER A 117 -13.29 18.25 -1.39
C SER A 117 -12.31 18.80 -0.34
N MET A 118 -12.55 20.05 0.12
CA MET A 118 -11.71 20.69 1.13
C MET A 118 -11.90 20.12 2.55
N HIS A 119 -13.09 19.60 2.87
CA HIS A 119 -13.46 19.11 4.20
C HIS A 119 -13.99 17.68 4.15
N ALA A 120 -13.36 16.82 3.33
CA ALA A 120 -13.88 15.49 3.00
C ALA A 120 -14.10 14.61 4.24
N ASP A 121 -13.14 14.55 5.16
CA ASP A 121 -13.19 13.69 6.34
C ASP A 121 -14.36 14.03 7.28
N GLU A 122 -14.55 15.34 7.56
CA GLU A 122 -15.64 15.76 8.45
C GLU A 122 -17.01 15.57 7.82
N MET A 123 -17.12 15.88 6.53
CA MET A 123 -18.37 15.75 5.79
C MET A 123 -18.74 14.29 5.56
N ALA A 124 -17.78 13.42 5.26
CA ALA A 124 -18.01 11.97 5.13
C ALA A 124 -18.56 11.37 6.44
N LEU A 125 -18.00 11.74 7.59
CA LEU A 125 -18.50 11.30 8.89
C LEU A 125 -19.93 11.78 9.19
N LYS A 126 -20.31 12.96 8.73
CA LYS A 126 -21.67 13.50 8.87
C LYS A 126 -22.67 12.80 7.92
N TYR A 127 -22.24 12.48 6.71
CA TYR A 127 -23.08 11.86 5.68
C TYR A 127 -23.19 10.34 5.81
N ALA A 128 -22.31 9.69 6.57
CA ALA A 128 -22.28 8.24 6.72
C ALA A 128 -23.63 7.64 7.09
N LYS A 129 -24.31 8.19 8.11
CA LYS A 129 -25.59 7.67 8.59
C LYS A 129 -26.75 7.91 7.62
N PRO A 130 -27.00 9.12 7.08
CA PRO A 130 -28.00 9.35 6.05
C PRO A 130 -27.83 8.47 4.82
N ILE A 131 -26.57 8.37 4.31
CA ILE A 131 -26.28 7.54 3.14
C ILE A 131 -26.49 6.05 3.44
N SER A 132 -26.10 5.55 4.63
CA SER A 132 -26.36 4.16 5.03
C SER A 132 -27.85 3.83 5.01
N ILE A 133 -28.71 4.73 5.48
CA ILE A 133 -30.17 4.57 5.43
C ILE A 133 -30.66 4.53 3.98
N LEU A 134 -30.18 5.47 3.15
CA LEU A 134 -30.54 5.51 1.72
C LEU A 134 -30.08 4.26 0.98
N MET A 135 -28.88 3.73 1.28
CA MET A 135 -28.40 2.47 0.74
C MET A 135 -29.34 1.30 1.06
N PHE A 136 -29.91 1.28 2.28
CA PHE A 136 -30.88 0.27 2.66
C PHE A 136 -32.19 0.41 1.87
N VAL A 137 -32.74 1.62 1.81
CA VAL A 137 -34.02 1.91 1.11
C VAL A 137 -33.91 1.67 -0.40
N LEU A 138 -32.80 2.07 -1.02
CA LEU A 138 -32.58 1.94 -2.46
C LEU A 138 -32.05 0.55 -2.88
N THR A 139 -31.87 -0.39 -1.94
CA THR A 139 -31.37 -1.75 -2.26
C THR A 139 -32.13 -2.43 -3.40
N PRO A 140 -33.50 -2.46 -3.43
CA PRO A 140 -34.18 -3.11 -4.51
C PRO A 140 -33.94 -2.45 -5.88
N VAL A 141 -33.88 -1.13 -5.91
CA VAL A 141 -33.62 -0.38 -7.14
C VAL A 141 -32.19 -0.65 -7.64
N ILE A 142 -31.21 -0.59 -6.74
CA ILE A 142 -29.81 -0.87 -7.05
C ILE A 142 -29.63 -2.31 -7.56
N PHE A 143 -30.35 -3.28 -6.99
CA PHE A 143 -30.30 -4.66 -7.45
C PHE A 143 -30.75 -4.79 -8.91
N ILE A 144 -31.87 -4.15 -9.27
CA ILE A 144 -32.37 -4.14 -10.65
C ILE A 144 -31.39 -3.50 -11.61
N LEU A 145 -30.84 -2.33 -11.25
CA LEU A 145 -29.87 -1.63 -12.08
C LEU A 145 -28.57 -2.41 -12.26
N ASN A 146 -28.06 -3.04 -11.19
CA ASN A 146 -26.88 -3.91 -11.28
C ASN A 146 -27.14 -5.14 -12.16
N MET A 147 -28.34 -5.70 -12.15
CA MET A 147 -28.69 -6.80 -13.03
C MET A 147 -28.60 -6.38 -14.51
N PHE A 148 -29.15 -5.24 -14.88
CA PHE A 148 -29.01 -4.67 -16.23
C PHE A 148 -27.57 -4.36 -16.59
N SER A 149 -26.83 -3.72 -15.68
CA SER A 149 -25.41 -3.40 -15.87
C SER A 149 -24.56 -4.65 -16.12
N ASN A 150 -24.79 -5.73 -15.34
CA ASN A 150 -24.09 -6.99 -15.52
C ASN A 150 -24.39 -7.67 -16.86
N ILE A 151 -25.61 -7.55 -17.37
CA ILE A 151 -25.98 -8.05 -18.70
C ILE A 151 -25.18 -7.29 -19.77
N ILE A 152 -25.11 -5.97 -19.68
CA ILE A 152 -24.35 -5.12 -20.61
C ILE A 152 -22.85 -5.44 -20.55
N LEU A 153 -22.28 -5.55 -19.35
CA LEU A 153 -20.84 -5.87 -19.17
C LEU A 153 -20.50 -7.25 -19.74
N LYS A 154 -21.39 -8.25 -19.59
CA LYS A 154 -21.22 -9.57 -20.22
C LYS A 154 -21.24 -9.48 -21.75
N LEU A 155 -22.11 -8.64 -22.31
CA LEU A 155 -22.19 -8.43 -23.75
C LEU A 155 -20.88 -7.85 -24.32
N PHE A 156 -20.28 -6.90 -23.60
CA PHE A 156 -18.98 -6.30 -23.95
C PHE A 156 -17.75 -7.11 -23.51
N ARG A 157 -17.94 -8.32 -22.96
CA ARG A 157 -16.85 -9.21 -22.47
C ARG A 157 -15.87 -8.54 -21.48
N VAL A 158 -16.32 -7.56 -20.73
CA VAL A 158 -15.49 -6.90 -19.71
C VAL A 158 -15.32 -7.82 -18.51
N LYS A 159 -14.09 -8.25 -18.23
CA LYS A 159 -13.77 -9.00 -17.00
C LYS A 159 -13.69 -8.01 -15.83
N VAL A 160 -14.64 -8.08 -14.93
CA VAL A 160 -14.60 -7.30 -13.68
C VAL A 160 -13.68 -8.02 -12.69
N ASN A 161 -12.43 -7.57 -12.56
CA ASN A 161 -11.53 -8.05 -11.53
C ASN A 161 -11.97 -7.45 -10.17
N LEU A 162 -12.56 -8.26 -9.31
CA LEU A 162 -13.04 -7.85 -7.98
C LEU A 162 -11.93 -7.81 -6.91
N ASN A 163 -10.73 -8.29 -7.22
CA ASN A 163 -9.66 -8.54 -6.25
C ASN A 163 -8.48 -7.53 -6.24
N SER A 164 -8.58 -6.40 -6.93
CA SER A 164 -7.49 -5.42 -6.98
C SER A 164 -7.51 -4.45 -5.79
N LYS A 165 -7.37 -4.96 -4.57
CA LYS A 165 -7.31 -4.14 -3.34
C LYS A 165 -6.13 -4.43 -2.41
N SER A 166 -5.18 -5.22 -2.81
CA SER A 166 -3.92 -5.35 -2.07
C SER A 166 -2.98 -4.24 -2.54
N ILE A 167 -2.53 -3.42 -1.60
CA ILE A 167 -1.41 -2.50 -1.82
C ILE A 167 -0.24 -3.38 -2.25
N THR A 168 0.36 -3.08 -3.39
CA THR A 168 1.57 -3.73 -3.87
C THR A 168 2.78 -3.17 -3.14
N GLU A 169 3.90 -3.88 -3.17
CA GLU A 169 5.15 -3.40 -2.61
C GLU A 169 5.60 -2.10 -3.29
N ASP A 170 5.48 -2.01 -4.61
CA ASP A 170 5.79 -0.79 -5.37
C ASP A 170 4.95 0.41 -4.92
N GLU A 171 3.64 0.19 -4.64
CA GLU A 171 2.79 1.24 -4.09
C GLU A 171 3.24 1.64 -2.68
N LEU A 172 3.70 0.69 -1.87
CA LEU A 172 4.22 0.98 -0.52
C LEU A 172 5.54 1.74 -0.59
N ARG A 173 6.48 1.34 -1.44
CA ARG A 173 7.74 2.08 -1.72
C ARG A 173 7.45 3.51 -2.18
N THR A 174 6.45 3.69 -3.05
CA THR A 174 6.02 5.02 -3.50
C THR A 174 5.48 5.87 -2.35
N ILE A 175 4.65 5.29 -1.47
CA ILE A 175 4.11 6.02 -0.29
C ILE A 175 5.25 6.47 0.63
N VAL A 176 6.23 5.61 0.88
CA VAL A 176 7.41 5.94 1.71
C VAL A 176 8.23 7.07 1.06
N GLY A 177 8.46 7.01 -0.27
CA GLY A 177 9.15 8.08 -1.00
C GLY A 177 8.45 9.43 -0.93
N VAL A 178 7.13 9.45 -1.16
CA VAL A 178 6.34 10.69 -1.01
C VAL A 178 6.39 11.23 0.42
N SER A 179 6.38 10.34 1.42
CA SER A 179 6.45 10.75 2.82
C SER A 179 7.80 11.40 3.18
N GLN A 180 8.89 10.97 2.54
CA GLN A 180 10.21 11.59 2.67
C GLN A 180 10.25 12.96 1.96
N GLU A 181 9.72 13.05 0.73
CA GLU A 181 9.62 14.33 0.00
C GLU A 181 8.79 15.38 0.74
N GLU A 182 7.74 14.95 1.46
CA GLU A 182 6.90 15.82 2.29
C GLU A 182 7.53 16.13 3.67
N GLY A 183 8.70 15.55 3.99
CA GLY A 183 9.39 15.75 5.27
C GLY A 183 8.72 15.07 6.47
N ILE A 184 7.87 14.06 6.25
CA ILE A 184 7.22 13.26 7.29
C ILE A 184 8.20 12.22 7.85
N ILE A 185 9.09 11.69 7.01
CA ILE A 185 10.18 10.75 7.35
C ILE A 185 11.51 11.43 7.02
N GLU A 186 12.52 11.21 7.86
CA GLU A 186 13.88 11.68 7.64
C GLU A 186 14.61 10.80 6.59
N ASP A 187 15.69 11.33 5.98
CA ASP A 187 16.46 10.62 4.94
C ASP A 187 17.01 9.28 5.45
N ASP A 188 17.55 9.26 6.68
CA ASP A 188 18.08 8.05 7.32
C ASP A 188 16.98 7.00 7.57
N GLU A 189 15.76 7.43 7.90
CA GLU A 189 14.60 6.54 8.10
C GLU A 189 14.13 5.96 6.76
N TYR A 190 14.13 6.77 5.71
CA TYR A 190 13.82 6.33 4.36
C TYR A 190 14.78 5.24 3.89
N ASP A 191 16.10 5.46 4.08
CA ASP A 191 17.13 4.49 3.71
C ASP A 191 16.96 3.17 4.49
N MET A 192 16.64 3.24 5.79
CA MET A 192 16.39 2.04 6.59
C MET A 192 15.18 1.26 6.09
N ILE A 193 14.08 1.93 5.77
CA ILE A 193 12.86 1.27 5.26
C ILE A 193 13.14 0.62 3.90
N THR A 194 13.84 1.32 3.02
CA THR A 194 14.19 0.81 1.68
C THR A 194 15.11 -0.41 1.80
N ASN A 195 16.12 -0.35 2.67
CA ASN A 195 17.01 -1.47 2.92
C ASN A 195 16.29 -2.71 3.47
N VAL A 196 15.20 -2.53 4.25
CA VAL A 196 14.38 -3.67 4.72
C VAL A 196 13.63 -4.34 3.56
N PHE A 197 13.13 -3.58 2.59
CA PHE A 197 12.52 -4.14 1.39
C PHE A 197 13.56 -4.89 0.54
N ASP A 198 14.71 -4.25 0.30
CA ASP A 198 15.78 -4.85 -0.49
C ASP A 198 16.34 -6.11 0.17
N PHE A 199 16.41 -6.15 1.51
CA PHE A 199 16.79 -7.33 2.27
C PHE A 199 15.81 -8.50 2.10
N GLY A 200 14.50 -8.19 1.96
CA GLY A 200 13.46 -9.20 1.73
C GLY A 200 13.57 -9.91 0.39
N ASP A 201 14.10 -9.22 -0.62
CA ASP A 201 14.22 -9.72 -1.99
C ASP A 201 15.62 -10.29 -2.30
N ALA A 202 16.62 -10.02 -1.44
CA ALA A 202 18.00 -10.39 -1.67
C ALA A 202 18.30 -11.83 -1.23
N CYS A 203 19.31 -12.44 -1.88
CA CYS A 203 19.82 -13.76 -1.59
C CYS A 203 21.31 -13.73 -1.17
N ALA A 204 21.83 -14.86 -0.74
CA ALA A 204 23.19 -15.00 -0.23
C ALA A 204 24.24 -14.43 -1.20
N LYS A 205 24.05 -14.64 -2.51
CA LYS A 205 24.92 -14.15 -3.58
C LYS A 205 25.04 -12.63 -3.60
N ASP A 206 23.99 -11.91 -3.22
CA ASP A 206 23.95 -10.44 -3.33
C ASP A 206 24.80 -9.75 -2.26
N ILE A 207 25.10 -10.44 -1.15
CA ILE A 207 25.90 -9.91 -0.03
C ILE A 207 27.17 -10.68 0.28
N MET A 208 27.40 -11.83 -0.37
CA MET A 208 28.62 -12.62 -0.11
C MET A 208 29.88 -11.87 -0.51
N ILE A 209 30.99 -12.25 0.09
CA ILE A 209 32.32 -11.83 -0.37
C ILE A 209 32.78 -12.88 -1.39
N PRO A 210 33.04 -12.50 -2.65
CA PRO A 210 33.51 -13.45 -3.66
C PRO A 210 34.77 -14.18 -3.24
N LYS A 211 34.89 -15.45 -3.62
CA LYS A 211 36.01 -16.31 -3.27
C LYS A 211 37.40 -15.72 -3.58
N VAL A 212 37.52 -14.94 -4.63
CA VAL A 212 38.77 -14.28 -5.04
C VAL A 212 39.27 -13.23 -4.04
N ASP A 213 38.37 -12.72 -3.21
CA ASP A 213 38.66 -11.68 -2.21
C ASP A 213 38.76 -12.27 -0.78
N ILE A 214 38.62 -13.59 -0.64
CA ILE A 214 38.69 -14.27 0.67
C ILE A 214 40.10 -14.80 0.91
N THR A 215 40.68 -14.45 2.07
CA THR A 215 41.91 -15.09 2.57
C THR A 215 41.59 -16.49 3.08
N MET A 216 42.19 -17.51 2.48
CA MET A 216 42.05 -18.92 2.83
C MET A 216 43.43 -19.59 2.99
N VAL A 217 43.48 -20.68 3.73
CA VAL A 217 44.71 -21.44 3.91
C VAL A 217 44.54 -22.93 3.53
N PRO A 218 45.56 -23.59 2.93
CA PRO A 218 45.47 -25.02 2.68
C PRO A 218 45.54 -25.84 3.96
N ILE A 219 44.99 -27.04 3.93
CA ILE A 219 44.90 -27.95 5.10
C ILE A 219 46.26 -28.41 5.65
N ASP A 220 47.34 -28.24 4.91
CA ASP A 220 48.72 -28.57 5.28
C ASP A 220 49.53 -27.35 5.76
N THR A 221 48.84 -26.21 6.01
CA THR A 221 49.46 -24.97 6.50
C THR A 221 50.16 -25.23 7.88
N THR A 222 51.40 -24.72 8.02
CA THR A 222 52.12 -24.76 9.28
C THR A 222 51.69 -23.64 10.22
N PHE A 223 52.06 -23.77 11.51
CA PHE A 223 51.74 -22.77 12.52
C PHE A 223 52.32 -21.37 12.16
N GLU A 224 53.59 -21.36 11.68
CA GLU A 224 54.24 -20.09 11.30
C GLU A 224 53.53 -19.42 10.11
N GLN A 225 53.14 -20.20 9.08
CA GLN A 225 52.42 -19.69 7.93
C GLN A 225 51.06 -19.13 8.31
N LEU A 226 50.32 -19.85 9.18
CA LEU A 226 49.03 -19.35 9.67
C LEU A 226 49.17 -18.09 10.47
N LEU A 227 50.20 -17.97 11.33
CA LEU A 227 50.49 -16.74 12.07
C LEU A 227 50.84 -15.56 11.17
N ASP A 228 51.52 -15.79 10.06
CA ASP A 228 51.86 -14.73 9.08
C ASP A 228 50.60 -14.22 8.38
N VAL A 229 49.69 -15.13 7.98
CA VAL A 229 48.37 -14.76 7.41
C VAL A 229 47.57 -13.94 8.44
N ILE A 230 47.50 -14.39 9.69
CA ILE A 230 46.75 -13.68 10.75
C ILE A 230 47.34 -12.26 11.00
N LYS A 231 48.66 -12.13 10.98
CA LYS A 231 49.31 -10.81 11.20
C LYS A 231 49.06 -9.85 10.04
N THR A 232 49.06 -10.37 8.81
CA THR A 232 48.90 -9.58 7.59
C THR A 232 47.45 -9.16 7.39
N ASP A 233 46.51 -10.12 7.41
CA ASP A 233 45.12 -9.90 6.97
C ASP A 233 44.17 -9.58 8.12
N LYS A 234 44.53 -9.97 9.36
CA LYS A 234 43.81 -9.63 10.62
C LYS A 234 42.37 -10.13 10.69
N TYR A 235 42.01 -11.14 9.91
CA TYR A 235 40.68 -11.73 9.96
C TYR A 235 40.53 -12.68 11.16
N THR A 236 39.37 -12.70 11.76
CA THR A 236 39.06 -13.56 12.92
C THR A 236 38.74 -15.01 12.51
N ARG A 237 38.25 -15.19 11.28
CA ARG A 237 37.87 -16.50 10.73
C ARG A 237 38.53 -16.68 9.39
N ILE A 238 39.17 -17.83 9.22
CA ILE A 238 39.95 -18.17 8.03
C ILE A 238 39.48 -19.53 7.54
N PRO A 239 38.86 -19.62 6.33
CA PRO A 239 38.51 -20.88 5.71
C PRO A 239 39.76 -21.72 5.40
N VAL A 240 39.60 -23.05 5.55
CA VAL A 240 40.63 -24.06 5.22
C VAL A 240 40.16 -24.85 4.02
N TYR A 241 40.95 -24.90 2.98
CA TYR A 241 40.63 -25.67 1.78
C TYR A 241 41.52 -26.90 1.64
N LYS A 242 41.02 -27.92 0.89
CA LYS A 242 41.75 -29.13 0.57
C LYS A 242 41.84 -29.29 -0.95
N GLU A 243 43.04 -29.47 -1.48
CA GLU A 243 43.34 -29.65 -2.90
C GLU A 243 43.06 -28.41 -3.76
N ASP A 244 41.84 -27.94 -3.74
CA ASP A 244 41.40 -26.74 -4.48
C ASP A 244 40.65 -25.79 -3.55
N THR A 245 40.69 -24.47 -3.85
CA THR A 245 39.96 -23.41 -3.13
C THR A 245 38.45 -23.56 -3.24
N ASP A 246 37.96 -24.38 -4.14
CA ASP A 246 36.52 -24.72 -4.27
C ASP A 246 36.05 -25.70 -3.20
N ASN A 247 36.99 -26.43 -2.57
CA ASN A 247 36.72 -27.42 -1.56
C ASN A 247 37.11 -26.96 -0.14
N ILE A 248 36.24 -26.19 0.47
CA ILE A 248 36.42 -25.72 1.85
C ILE A 248 36.07 -26.86 2.82
N VAL A 249 37.02 -27.25 3.65
CA VAL A 249 36.86 -28.41 4.60
C VAL A 249 36.75 -27.98 6.06
N GLY A 250 36.99 -26.72 6.37
CA GLY A 250 36.93 -26.22 7.75
C GLY A 250 37.04 -24.71 7.83
N ILE A 251 36.78 -24.15 9.01
CA ILE A 251 36.97 -22.75 9.35
C ILE A 251 37.77 -22.67 10.65
N ILE A 252 38.93 -21.99 10.60
CA ILE A 252 39.72 -21.67 11.80
C ILE A 252 39.18 -20.39 12.41
N ASN A 253 38.88 -20.42 13.70
CA ASN A 253 38.61 -19.25 14.49
C ASN A 253 39.83 -18.91 15.35
N ILE A 254 40.42 -17.72 15.16
CA ILE A 254 41.63 -17.30 15.90
C ILE A 254 41.40 -17.31 17.41
N LYS A 255 40.20 -17.08 17.89
CA LYS A 255 39.89 -17.16 19.32
C LYS A 255 40.12 -18.57 19.90
N ASP A 256 39.89 -19.61 19.10
CA ASP A 256 40.12 -20.98 19.54
C ASP A 256 41.60 -21.29 19.71
N MET A 257 42.50 -20.69 18.90
CA MET A 257 43.94 -20.78 19.11
C MET A 257 44.36 -20.19 20.46
N ILE A 258 43.78 -19.08 20.85
CA ILE A 258 44.07 -18.40 22.12
C ILE A 258 43.52 -19.19 23.29
N ILE A 259 42.29 -19.63 23.21
CA ILE A 259 41.59 -20.39 24.26
C ILE A 259 42.32 -21.74 24.54
N ASN A 260 42.71 -22.42 23.46
CA ASN A 260 43.39 -23.73 23.56
C ASN A 260 44.91 -23.62 23.73
N GLN A 261 45.44 -22.40 23.87
CA GLN A 261 46.90 -22.13 24.03
C GLN A 261 47.72 -22.85 22.96
N VAL A 262 47.31 -22.72 21.70
CA VAL A 262 47.95 -23.40 20.56
C VAL A 262 49.29 -22.70 20.26
N ASP A 263 50.38 -23.51 20.21
CA ASP A 263 51.71 -23.10 19.85
C ASP A 263 52.32 -24.03 18.77
N ALA A 264 53.52 -23.76 18.31
CA ALA A 264 54.17 -24.57 17.28
C ALA A 264 54.37 -26.06 17.64
N SER A 265 54.37 -26.38 18.94
CA SER A 265 54.59 -27.76 19.41
C SER A 265 53.30 -28.62 19.43
N ASN A 266 52.16 -27.97 19.56
CA ASN A 266 50.87 -28.66 19.69
C ASN A 266 49.89 -28.34 18.55
N PHE A 267 50.33 -27.59 17.52
CA PHE A 267 49.50 -27.20 16.38
C PHE A 267 49.07 -28.40 15.54
N ASP A 268 47.74 -28.52 15.40
CA ASP A 268 47.12 -29.48 14.50
C ASP A 268 45.88 -28.78 13.87
N ILE A 269 46.01 -28.40 12.61
CA ILE A 269 44.98 -27.64 11.89
C ILE A 269 43.63 -28.40 11.85
N LYS A 270 43.69 -29.76 11.78
CA LYS A 270 42.48 -30.59 11.70
C LYS A 270 41.70 -30.63 13.00
N LYS A 271 42.39 -30.45 14.14
CA LYS A 271 41.75 -30.36 15.45
C LYS A 271 41.27 -28.93 15.78
N LEU A 272 41.89 -27.95 15.16
CA LEU A 272 41.58 -26.55 15.38
C LEU A 272 40.39 -26.05 14.53
N MET A 273 40.25 -26.57 13.32
CA MET A 273 39.19 -26.17 12.43
C MET A 273 37.83 -26.72 12.90
N ARG A 274 36.80 -25.90 12.72
CA ARG A 274 35.39 -26.26 12.92
C ARG A 274 34.78 -26.66 11.57
N GLU A 275 33.70 -27.46 11.62
CA GLU A 275 32.92 -27.78 10.42
C GLU A 275 32.35 -26.50 9.82
N PRO A 276 32.45 -26.30 8.49
CA PRO A 276 31.89 -25.15 7.82
C PRO A 276 30.38 -25.29 7.74
N TYR A 277 29.69 -24.17 7.89
CA TYR A 277 28.26 -24.09 7.60
C TYR A 277 28.09 -23.67 6.14
N TYR A 278 27.29 -24.42 5.39
CA TYR A 278 27.08 -24.16 3.96
C TYR A 278 25.67 -23.65 3.71
N THR A 279 25.57 -22.78 2.72
CA THR A 279 24.30 -22.33 2.14
C THR A 279 24.40 -22.26 0.62
N HIS A 280 23.26 -22.12 -0.06
CA HIS A 280 23.25 -21.95 -1.51
C HIS A 280 23.24 -20.47 -1.88
N GLU A 281 23.79 -20.13 -3.08
CA GLU A 281 23.82 -18.76 -3.60
C GLU A 281 22.42 -18.10 -3.68
N LYS A 282 21.36 -18.88 -3.88
CA LYS A 282 19.97 -18.45 -4.01
C LYS A 282 19.17 -18.52 -2.71
N GLU A 283 19.81 -18.80 -1.59
CA GLU A 283 19.16 -18.79 -0.27
C GLU A 283 18.72 -17.39 0.07
N GLU A 284 17.44 -17.20 0.44
CA GLU A 284 16.89 -15.90 0.84
C GLU A 284 17.60 -15.41 2.11
N LEU A 285 17.99 -14.12 2.12
CA LEU A 285 18.74 -13.57 3.26
C LEU A 285 17.97 -13.65 4.58
N ASN A 286 16.65 -13.56 4.53
CA ASN A 286 15.81 -13.67 5.72
C ASN A 286 15.95 -15.05 6.37
N ASP A 287 15.91 -16.13 5.60
CA ASP A 287 16.05 -17.50 6.08
C ASP A 287 17.49 -17.77 6.53
N LEU A 288 18.47 -17.34 5.74
CA LEU A 288 19.89 -17.44 6.10
C LEU A 288 20.21 -16.71 7.42
N LEU A 289 19.64 -15.52 7.66
CA LEU A 289 19.81 -14.79 8.91
C LEU A 289 19.26 -15.56 10.10
N ILE A 290 18.07 -16.18 9.95
CA ILE A 290 17.45 -16.98 10.99
C ILE A 290 18.31 -18.22 11.30
N GLU A 291 18.81 -18.90 10.27
CA GLU A 291 19.69 -20.08 10.41
C GLU A 291 21.02 -19.72 11.06
N MET A 292 21.68 -18.65 10.60
CA MET A 292 22.93 -18.19 11.20
C MET A 292 22.76 -17.77 12.66
N ARG A 293 21.62 -17.17 13.02
CA ARG A 293 21.33 -16.81 14.41
C ARG A 293 21.09 -18.03 15.29
N ASN A 294 20.43 -19.05 14.78
CA ASN A 294 20.10 -20.26 15.55
C ASN A 294 21.30 -21.19 15.71
N ASN A 295 22.14 -21.31 14.70
CA ASN A 295 23.29 -22.24 14.67
C ASN A 295 24.61 -21.56 15.08
N GLU A 296 24.66 -20.22 15.16
CA GLU A 296 25.82 -19.38 15.51
C GLU A 296 27.13 -19.78 14.78
N PRO A 297 27.12 -20.10 13.47
CA PRO A 297 28.30 -20.55 12.74
C PRO A 297 29.39 -19.46 12.65
N GLY A 298 29.00 -18.22 12.79
CA GLY A 298 29.88 -17.04 12.70
C GLY A 298 30.41 -16.74 11.29
N MET A 299 30.42 -17.69 10.38
CA MET A 299 30.74 -17.60 8.96
C MET A 299 30.00 -18.72 8.24
N CYS A 300 29.42 -18.41 7.10
CA CYS A 300 28.74 -19.34 6.20
C CYS A 300 29.49 -19.37 4.86
N ILE A 301 29.66 -20.55 4.30
CA ILE A 301 30.26 -20.75 2.96
C ILE A 301 29.14 -20.87 1.96
N VAL A 302 29.14 -20.00 0.95
CA VAL A 302 28.16 -20.03 -0.13
C VAL A 302 28.60 -21.02 -1.20
N LEU A 303 27.67 -21.85 -1.63
CA LEU A 303 27.89 -22.85 -2.69
C LEU A 303 27.10 -22.47 -3.94
N ASP A 304 27.72 -22.67 -5.09
CA ASP A 304 27.09 -22.58 -6.39
C ASP A 304 26.12 -23.75 -6.67
N GLU A 305 25.54 -23.81 -7.87
CA GLU A 305 24.64 -24.89 -8.30
C GLU A 305 25.35 -26.25 -8.44
N TYR A 306 26.68 -26.27 -8.47
CA TYR A 306 27.52 -27.48 -8.59
C TYR A 306 28.10 -27.94 -7.26
N GLY A 307 27.82 -27.20 -6.16
CA GLY A 307 28.34 -27.50 -4.82
C GLY A 307 29.77 -27.03 -4.59
N GLN A 308 30.28 -26.09 -5.38
CA GLN A 308 31.59 -25.48 -5.22
C GLN A 308 31.46 -24.15 -4.45
N ALA A 309 32.50 -23.80 -3.69
CA ALA A 309 32.51 -22.50 -2.98
C ALA A 309 32.65 -21.33 -3.98
N GLU A 310 31.79 -20.35 -3.85
CA GLU A 310 31.69 -19.16 -4.72
C GLU A 310 32.22 -17.89 -4.04
#